data_4abed6959867910e2e55f2d90e32c592
#
_entry.id   4abed6959867910e2e55f2d90e32c592
#
_cell.length_a   1.000
_cell.length_b   1.000
_cell.length_c   1.000
_cell.angle_alpha   90.00
_cell.angle_beta   90.00
_cell.angle_gamma   90.00
#
_symmetry.space_group_name_H-M   'P 1'
#
loop_
_entity.id
_entity.type
_entity.pdbx_description
1 polymer ?
#
loop_
_entity_poly.entity_id
_entity_poly.type
_entity_poly.pdbx_seq_one_letter_code
_entity_poly.pdbx_strand_id
1 'polypeptide(L)'
;MTLADTALAAARAAGDIQKRLWGTLLHVDQATRNDVKLEADRLCEQAIVEIIRRDWPHHAILTEEAGALGDDGDCQWIIDPLDGTVSFFYGMPYFCTSVACYRRPTGQAATFPRGLESLGEPLVGVVYAPPTDELFVAEAGRGATLNGKAIRPSTVTTLEESMIGTGFGARPGAVAHFVEQIGRLAPRVRKVRAMGSAAYDLCNVACGRFTGFYEQRLRSWDIAAAAVILREAGAVLDAIETSEAEWNTLAAAPGIYEELRDLVRRP
;
A
#
# COMPACT_ATOMS: atom_id res chain seq x y z
N MET A 1 -21.88 -9.06 9.60
CA MET A 1 -20.89 -8.78 8.56
C MET A 1 -19.52 -8.96 9.17
N THR A 2 -18.59 -9.64 8.50
CA THR A 2 -17.22 -9.79 8.98
C THR A 2 -16.39 -8.56 8.60
N LEU A 3 -15.19 -8.38 9.21
CA LEU A 3 -14.26 -7.32 8.81
C LEU A 3 -13.86 -7.45 7.32
N ALA A 4 -13.67 -8.70 6.86
CA ALA A 4 -13.36 -8.97 5.46
C ALA A 4 -14.51 -8.59 4.51
N ASP A 5 -15.76 -8.90 4.86
CA ASP A 5 -16.92 -8.51 4.05
C ASP A 5 -17.01 -6.98 3.92
N THR A 6 -16.76 -6.24 5.01
CA THR A 6 -16.77 -4.77 5.01
C THR A 6 -15.62 -4.21 4.17
N ALA A 7 -14.39 -4.72 4.35
CA ALA A 7 -13.23 -4.30 3.56
C ALA A 7 -13.44 -4.52 2.05
N LEU A 8 -13.98 -5.68 1.69
CA LEU A 8 -14.31 -6.03 0.30
C LEU A 8 -15.38 -5.10 -0.28
N ALA A 9 -16.45 -4.85 0.46
CA ALA A 9 -17.52 -3.95 0.02
C ALA A 9 -17.01 -2.52 -0.16
N ALA A 10 -16.19 -2.04 0.76
CA ALA A 10 -15.58 -0.71 0.73
C ALA A 10 -14.63 -0.55 -0.47
N ALA A 11 -13.71 -1.50 -0.67
CA ALA A 11 -12.76 -1.46 -1.78
C ALA A 11 -13.47 -1.52 -3.15
N ARG A 12 -14.52 -2.34 -3.29
CA ARG A 12 -15.31 -2.41 -4.52
C ARG A 12 -16.10 -1.14 -4.79
N ALA A 13 -16.72 -0.54 -3.76
CA ALA A 13 -17.45 0.72 -3.91
C ALA A 13 -16.54 1.85 -4.42
N ALA A 14 -15.34 1.99 -3.87
CA ALA A 14 -14.34 2.93 -4.37
C ALA A 14 -13.90 2.57 -5.81
N GLY A 15 -13.62 1.31 -6.09
CA GLY A 15 -13.24 0.85 -7.42
C GLY A 15 -14.29 1.11 -8.49
N ASP A 16 -15.58 1.03 -8.16
CA ASP A 16 -16.67 1.36 -9.08
C ASP A 16 -16.71 2.87 -9.37
N ILE A 17 -16.40 3.72 -8.38
CA ILE A 17 -16.24 5.17 -8.57
C ILE A 17 -15.04 5.43 -9.48
N GLN A 18 -13.90 4.80 -9.21
CA GLN A 18 -12.68 4.92 -10.00
C GLN A 18 -12.95 4.52 -11.47
N LYS A 19 -13.57 3.36 -11.73
CA LYS A 19 -13.94 2.90 -13.09
C LYS A 19 -14.81 3.93 -13.83
N ARG A 20 -15.77 4.52 -13.13
CA ARG A 20 -16.69 5.50 -13.73
C ARG A 20 -16.01 6.81 -14.07
N LEU A 21 -15.06 7.26 -13.25
CA LEU A 21 -14.40 8.55 -13.40
C LEU A 21 -13.12 8.49 -14.23
N TRP A 22 -12.48 7.32 -14.33
CA TRP A 22 -11.24 7.15 -15.08
C TRP A 22 -11.40 7.47 -16.56
N GLY A 23 -10.51 8.33 -17.07
CA GLY A 23 -10.56 8.79 -18.46
C GLY A 23 -11.62 9.87 -18.75
N THR A 24 -12.29 10.40 -17.71
CA THR A 24 -13.21 11.55 -17.86
C THR A 24 -12.49 12.87 -17.57
N LEU A 25 -13.18 14.00 -17.80
CA LEU A 25 -12.69 15.30 -17.32
C LEU A 25 -12.79 15.34 -15.80
N LEU A 26 -11.62 15.34 -15.15
CA LEU A 26 -11.51 15.33 -13.69
C LEU A 26 -11.39 16.74 -13.14
N HIS A 27 -12.10 17.01 -12.06
CA HIS A 27 -11.84 18.19 -11.26
C HIS A 27 -10.58 17.95 -10.40
N VAL A 28 -9.59 18.87 -10.55
CA VAL A 28 -8.36 18.86 -9.77
C VAL A 28 -8.57 19.74 -8.55
N ASP A 29 -8.57 19.14 -7.35
CA ASP A 29 -8.70 19.85 -6.09
C ASP A 29 -7.40 20.54 -5.70
N GLN A 30 -6.27 19.86 -5.92
CA GLN A 30 -4.94 20.40 -5.67
C GLN A 30 -3.91 19.76 -6.61
N ALA A 31 -2.96 20.54 -7.12
CA ALA A 31 -1.83 20.03 -7.87
C ALA A 31 -0.52 20.65 -7.38
N THR A 32 0.49 19.81 -7.24
CA THR A 32 1.89 20.20 -6.98
C THR A 32 2.78 19.68 -8.10
N ARG A 33 4.11 19.89 -7.98
CA ARG A 33 5.04 19.38 -9.01
C ARG A 33 5.00 17.86 -9.16
N ASN A 34 4.79 17.13 -8.06
CA ASN A 34 4.94 15.67 -8.02
C ASN A 34 3.67 14.96 -7.54
N ASP A 35 2.56 15.70 -7.36
CA ASP A 35 1.33 15.14 -6.80
C ASP A 35 0.09 15.87 -7.32
N VAL A 36 -1.02 15.14 -7.43
CA VAL A 36 -2.33 15.65 -7.85
C VAL A 36 -3.38 15.05 -6.93
N LYS A 37 -4.25 15.91 -6.36
CA LYS A 37 -5.45 15.48 -5.63
C LYS A 37 -6.68 15.78 -6.44
N LEU A 38 -7.56 14.81 -6.52
CA LEU A 38 -8.72 14.85 -7.39
C LEU A 38 -10.01 14.74 -6.56
N GLU A 39 -11.11 15.21 -7.12
CA GLU A 39 -12.44 14.93 -6.62
C GLU A 39 -12.69 13.40 -6.49
N ALA A 40 -12.03 12.59 -7.32
CA ALA A 40 -12.11 11.14 -7.27
C ALA A 40 -11.64 10.56 -5.93
N ASP A 41 -10.52 11.07 -5.38
CA ASP A 41 -9.98 10.64 -4.07
C ASP A 41 -11.04 10.84 -2.98
N ARG A 42 -11.63 12.03 -2.91
CA ARG A 42 -12.64 12.39 -1.92
C ARG A 42 -13.93 11.57 -2.06
N LEU A 43 -14.39 11.31 -3.29
CA LEU A 43 -15.60 10.49 -3.52
C LEU A 43 -15.36 9.03 -3.13
N CYS A 44 -14.19 8.49 -3.43
CA CYS A 44 -13.79 7.14 -3.02
C CYS A 44 -13.70 7.05 -1.48
N GLU A 45 -13.05 8.02 -0.83
CA GLU A 45 -12.97 8.08 0.63
C GLU A 45 -14.35 8.09 1.28
N GLN A 46 -15.24 8.97 0.82
CA GLN A 46 -16.59 9.07 1.36
C GLN A 46 -17.33 7.73 1.28
N ALA A 47 -17.27 7.04 0.14
CA ALA A 47 -17.95 5.75 -0.03
C ALA A 47 -17.37 4.67 0.90
N ILE A 48 -16.05 4.63 1.10
CA ILE A 48 -15.40 3.70 2.01
C ILE A 48 -15.81 3.99 3.46
N VAL A 49 -15.72 5.25 3.88
CA VAL A 49 -16.04 5.68 5.25
C VAL A 49 -17.50 5.41 5.59
N GLU A 50 -18.44 5.68 4.67
CA GLU A 50 -19.87 5.38 4.86
C GLU A 50 -20.12 3.88 5.11
N ILE A 51 -19.47 3.00 4.36
CA ILE A 51 -19.59 1.55 4.53
C ILE A 51 -19.04 1.12 5.88
N ILE A 52 -17.85 1.59 6.24
CA ILE A 52 -17.21 1.25 7.52
C ILE A 52 -18.07 1.76 8.69
N ARG A 53 -18.55 2.99 8.64
CA ARG A 53 -19.38 3.59 9.71
C ARG A 53 -20.72 2.88 9.87
N ARG A 54 -21.33 2.43 8.77
CA ARG A 54 -22.56 1.64 8.82
C ARG A 54 -22.35 0.31 9.57
N ASP A 55 -21.23 -0.38 9.29
CA ASP A 55 -20.97 -1.73 9.79
C ASP A 55 -20.26 -1.73 11.15
N TRP A 56 -19.37 -0.75 11.37
CA TRP A 56 -18.47 -0.63 12.52
C TRP A 56 -18.42 0.83 13.04
N PRO A 57 -19.52 1.35 13.60
CA PRO A 57 -19.65 2.79 13.92
C PRO A 57 -18.65 3.30 14.97
N HIS A 58 -18.09 2.40 15.80
CA HIS A 58 -17.15 2.75 16.87
C HIS A 58 -15.68 2.50 16.53
N HIS A 59 -15.37 1.96 15.33
CA HIS A 59 -13.98 1.78 14.93
C HIS A 59 -13.35 3.13 14.54
N ALA A 60 -12.07 3.32 14.89
CA ALA A 60 -11.29 4.44 14.40
C ALA A 60 -11.01 4.26 12.88
N ILE A 61 -10.84 5.37 12.18
CA ILE A 61 -10.47 5.37 10.75
C ILE A 61 -9.32 6.35 10.58
N LEU A 62 -8.26 5.91 9.91
CA LEU A 62 -7.18 6.75 9.41
C LEU A 62 -7.21 6.69 7.88
N THR A 63 -7.32 7.83 7.24
CA THR A 63 -7.40 7.92 5.79
C THR A 63 -6.51 9.03 5.26
N GLU A 64 -6.14 8.96 3.97
CA GLU A 64 -5.22 9.89 3.35
C GLU A 64 -5.76 11.32 3.33
N GLU A 65 -7.04 11.49 2.93
CA GLU A 65 -7.59 12.82 2.67
C GLU A 65 -8.07 13.54 3.94
N ALA A 66 -8.89 12.88 4.74
CA ALA A 66 -9.47 13.47 5.96
C ALA A 66 -8.61 13.24 7.20
N GLY A 67 -7.59 12.38 7.15
CA GLY A 67 -6.76 12.03 8.31
C GLY A 67 -7.50 11.11 9.29
N ALA A 68 -7.37 11.36 10.60
CA ALA A 68 -7.98 10.54 11.63
C ALA A 68 -9.45 10.93 11.84
N LEU A 69 -10.35 9.95 11.77
CA LEU A 69 -11.78 10.09 11.93
C LEU A 69 -12.29 9.15 13.03
N GLY A 70 -13.10 9.69 13.95
CA GLY A 70 -13.84 8.93 14.98
C GLY A 70 -13.02 8.56 16.20
N ASP A 71 -13.57 7.62 16.97
CA ASP A 71 -13.23 7.40 18.38
C ASP A 71 -12.11 6.39 18.63
N ASP A 72 -11.85 6.12 19.93
CA ASP A 72 -10.81 5.22 20.43
C ASP A 72 -11.28 3.75 20.50
N GLY A 73 -11.97 3.26 19.48
CA GLY A 73 -12.37 1.87 19.39
C GLY A 73 -11.18 0.90 19.34
N ASP A 74 -11.42 -0.38 19.66
CA ASP A 74 -10.39 -1.42 19.71
C ASP A 74 -9.74 -1.72 18.35
N CYS A 75 -10.38 -1.35 17.24
CA CYS A 75 -9.90 -1.53 15.89
C CYS A 75 -9.80 -0.19 15.15
N GLN A 76 -8.83 -0.15 14.23
CA GLN A 76 -8.60 0.98 13.34
C GLN A 76 -8.58 0.51 11.89
N TRP A 77 -9.34 1.19 11.04
CA TRP A 77 -9.22 1.09 9.60
C TRP A 77 -8.15 2.06 9.10
N ILE A 78 -7.32 1.59 8.18
CA ILE A 78 -6.28 2.39 7.53
C ILE A 78 -6.53 2.30 6.03
N ILE A 79 -6.75 3.46 5.40
CA ILE A 79 -7.36 3.52 4.06
C ILE A 79 -6.54 4.45 3.17
N ASP A 80 -6.24 3.98 1.96
CA ASP A 80 -5.92 4.81 0.81
C ASP A 80 -7.06 4.67 -0.21
N PRO A 81 -7.83 5.74 -0.44
CA PRO A 81 -8.97 5.69 -1.35
C PRO A 81 -8.58 5.50 -2.81
N LEU A 82 -7.42 6.04 -3.22
CA LEU A 82 -6.92 5.99 -4.59
C LEU A 82 -5.38 6.10 -4.61
N ASP A 83 -4.70 4.99 -4.33
CA ASP A 83 -3.25 4.89 -4.48
C ASP A 83 -2.87 4.91 -5.97
N GLY A 84 -2.00 5.82 -6.37
CA GLY A 84 -1.64 6.06 -7.74
C GLY A 84 -2.46 7.16 -8.43
N THR A 85 -2.87 8.21 -7.70
CA THR A 85 -3.67 9.34 -8.19
C THR A 85 -3.06 10.00 -9.44
N VAL A 86 -1.73 10.13 -9.49
CA VAL A 86 -1.04 10.66 -10.67
C VAL A 86 -1.25 9.76 -11.89
N SER A 87 -1.12 8.44 -11.73
CA SER A 87 -1.40 7.48 -12.81
C SER A 87 -2.85 7.56 -13.27
N PHE A 88 -3.79 7.63 -12.33
CA PHE A 88 -5.21 7.79 -12.59
C PHE A 88 -5.49 9.07 -13.40
N PHE A 89 -4.91 10.21 -12.99
CA PHE A 89 -5.07 11.51 -13.66
C PHE A 89 -4.59 11.49 -15.12
N TYR A 90 -3.44 10.83 -15.37
CA TYR A 90 -2.90 10.72 -16.74
C TYR A 90 -3.52 9.56 -17.56
N GLY A 91 -4.55 8.88 -17.04
CA GLY A 91 -5.22 7.78 -17.75
C GLY A 91 -4.39 6.49 -17.81
N MET A 92 -3.35 6.35 -16.98
CA MET A 92 -2.56 5.12 -16.88
C MET A 92 -3.31 4.07 -16.05
N PRO A 93 -3.40 2.80 -16.49
CA PRO A 93 -4.15 1.75 -15.80
C PRO A 93 -3.36 1.14 -14.62
N TYR A 94 -2.79 1.99 -13.75
CA TYR A 94 -1.98 1.55 -12.62
C TYR A 94 -2.30 2.36 -11.35
N PHE A 95 -3.38 1.97 -10.72
CA PHE A 95 -3.89 2.54 -9.48
C PHE A 95 -4.77 1.52 -8.76
N CYS A 96 -4.99 1.72 -7.47
CA CYS A 96 -5.81 0.82 -6.66
C CYS A 96 -6.48 1.56 -5.49
N THR A 97 -7.36 0.86 -4.78
CA THR A 97 -7.85 1.22 -3.44
C THR A 97 -7.23 0.26 -2.44
N SER A 98 -6.76 0.79 -1.31
CA SER A 98 -6.16 0.03 -0.21
C SER A 98 -7.00 0.19 1.05
N VAL A 99 -7.46 -0.92 1.64
CA VAL A 99 -8.32 -0.94 2.85
C VAL A 99 -7.79 -1.99 3.81
N ALA A 100 -7.40 -1.58 5.01
CA ALA A 100 -6.93 -2.47 6.06
C ALA A 100 -7.68 -2.25 7.38
N CYS A 101 -7.78 -3.30 8.19
CA CYS A 101 -8.24 -3.20 9.58
C CYS A 101 -7.20 -3.85 10.49
N TYR A 102 -6.84 -3.12 11.53
CA TYR A 102 -5.91 -3.54 12.57
C TYR A 102 -6.57 -3.44 13.94
N ARG A 103 -6.24 -4.37 14.86
CA ARG A 103 -6.53 -4.16 16.27
C ARG A 103 -5.50 -3.17 16.81
N ARG A 104 -5.97 -2.09 17.41
CA ARG A 104 -5.11 -1.01 17.89
C ARG A 104 -4.14 -1.51 18.96
N PRO A 105 -2.88 -1.06 18.92
CA PRO A 105 -1.92 -1.41 19.94
C PRO A 105 -2.26 -0.71 21.26
N THR A 106 -2.06 -1.40 22.37
CA THR A 106 -2.21 -0.84 23.73
C THR A 106 -0.85 -0.35 24.23
N GLY A 107 -0.80 0.91 24.71
CA GLY A 107 0.38 1.41 25.45
C GLY A 107 1.58 1.81 24.61
N GLN A 108 1.41 2.35 23.42
CA GLN A 108 2.52 2.78 22.56
C GLN A 108 3.29 3.99 23.10
N ALA A 109 4.62 3.87 23.08
CA ALA A 109 5.53 5.01 23.24
C ALA A 109 5.66 5.80 21.92
N ALA A 110 5.71 7.13 22.01
CA ALA A 110 5.83 8.03 20.85
C ALA A 110 7.28 8.18 20.32
N THR A 111 8.13 7.15 20.50
CA THR A 111 9.54 7.22 20.07
C THR A 111 9.76 6.52 18.74
N PHE A 112 10.44 7.19 17.81
CA PHE A 112 10.85 6.65 16.52
C PHE A 112 12.32 6.16 16.56
N PRO A 113 12.72 5.21 15.70
CA PRO A 113 11.91 4.50 14.71
C PRO A 113 11.05 3.40 15.33
N ARG A 114 9.92 3.04 14.67
CA ARG A 114 8.99 1.98 15.05
C ARG A 114 8.80 1.01 13.89
N GLY A 115 8.57 -0.26 14.20
CA GLY A 115 8.23 -1.27 13.19
C GLY A 115 6.71 -1.35 12.92
N LEU A 116 6.33 -2.34 12.13
CA LEU A 116 4.92 -2.58 11.74
C LEU A 116 3.98 -2.83 12.94
N GLU A 117 4.52 -3.24 14.08
CA GLU A 117 3.77 -3.39 15.33
C GLU A 117 3.11 -2.08 15.78
N SER A 118 3.61 -0.93 15.32
CA SER A 118 2.99 0.37 15.61
C SER A 118 1.64 0.57 14.92
N LEU A 119 1.35 -0.16 13.85
CA LEU A 119 0.02 -0.19 13.22
C LEU A 119 -0.97 -1.04 14.04
N GLY A 120 -0.49 -1.91 14.92
CA GLY A 120 -1.27 -2.87 15.70
C GLY A 120 -1.23 -4.29 15.14
N GLU A 121 -2.16 -5.13 15.65
CA GLU A 121 -2.32 -6.50 15.16
C GLU A 121 -3.11 -6.51 13.85
N PRO A 122 -2.54 -7.00 12.73
CA PRO A 122 -3.24 -7.04 11.44
C PRO A 122 -4.39 -8.05 11.48
N LEU A 123 -5.57 -7.64 10.99
CA LEU A 123 -6.76 -8.47 10.93
C LEU A 123 -7.19 -8.78 9.49
N VAL A 124 -7.25 -7.76 8.66
CA VAL A 124 -7.62 -7.88 7.24
C VAL A 124 -6.92 -6.84 6.38
N GLY A 125 -6.55 -7.20 5.16
CA GLY A 125 -6.06 -6.31 4.12
C GLY A 125 -6.71 -6.62 2.78
N VAL A 126 -7.20 -5.59 2.11
CA VAL A 126 -7.78 -5.67 0.77
C VAL A 126 -7.17 -4.57 -0.10
N VAL A 127 -6.65 -4.96 -1.26
CA VAL A 127 -6.23 -4.05 -2.32
C VAL A 127 -6.98 -4.40 -3.59
N TYR A 128 -7.68 -3.44 -4.17
CA TYR A 128 -8.42 -3.62 -5.40
C TYR A 128 -7.91 -2.69 -6.49
N ALA A 129 -7.43 -3.25 -7.59
CA ALA A 129 -6.96 -2.54 -8.79
C ALA A 129 -8.01 -2.64 -9.90
N PRO A 130 -8.90 -1.63 -10.06
CA PRO A 130 -10.02 -1.67 -10.98
C PRO A 130 -9.65 -1.82 -12.46
N PRO A 131 -8.52 -1.26 -12.96
CA PRO A 131 -8.16 -1.37 -14.38
C PRO A 131 -7.93 -2.80 -14.85
N THR A 132 -7.42 -3.66 -13.95
CA THR A 132 -7.11 -5.06 -14.23
C THR A 132 -8.11 -6.02 -13.61
N ASP A 133 -9.09 -5.50 -12.86
CA ASP A 133 -10.04 -6.25 -12.04
C ASP A 133 -9.34 -7.23 -11.07
N GLU A 134 -8.23 -6.79 -10.50
CA GLU A 134 -7.43 -7.57 -9.56
C GLU A 134 -7.78 -7.23 -8.13
N LEU A 135 -8.25 -8.23 -7.40
CA LEU A 135 -8.66 -8.13 -6.01
C LEU A 135 -7.74 -9.01 -5.14
N PHE A 136 -6.85 -8.35 -4.40
CA PHE A 136 -6.00 -8.99 -3.40
C PHE A 136 -6.69 -8.94 -2.05
N VAL A 137 -6.76 -10.09 -1.38
CA VAL A 137 -7.42 -10.25 -0.09
C VAL A 137 -6.59 -11.12 0.82
N ALA A 138 -6.43 -10.68 2.07
CA ALA A 138 -5.86 -11.49 3.14
C ALA A 138 -6.61 -11.25 4.45
N GLU A 139 -6.82 -12.31 5.20
CA GLU A 139 -7.23 -12.31 6.61
C GLU A 139 -6.14 -12.98 7.43
N ALA A 140 -5.88 -12.47 8.65
CA ALA A 140 -4.86 -13.03 9.52
C ALA A 140 -5.05 -14.53 9.74
N GLY A 141 -4.00 -15.33 9.46
CA GLY A 141 -3.98 -16.79 9.60
C GLY A 141 -4.76 -17.57 8.53
N ARG A 142 -5.24 -16.90 7.46
CA ARG A 142 -6.02 -17.57 6.39
C ARG A 142 -5.34 -17.55 5.02
N GLY A 143 -4.13 -16.97 4.95
CA GLY A 143 -3.41 -16.80 3.71
C GLY A 143 -3.91 -15.63 2.86
N ALA A 144 -3.25 -15.41 1.72
CA ALA A 144 -3.57 -14.35 0.77
C ALA A 144 -4.04 -14.90 -0.57
N THR A 145 -4.94 -14.16 -1.22
CA THR A 145 -5.50 -14.53 -2.52
C THR A 145 -5.49 -13.35 -3.49
N LEU A 146 -5.38 -13.66 -4.80
CA LEU A 146 -5.67 -12.77 -5.92
C LEU A 146 -6.87 -13.35 -6.68
N ASN A 147 -7.98 -12.62 -6.72
CA ASN A 147 -9.23 -13.07 -7.34
C ASN A 147 -9.65 -14.49 -6.85
N GLY A 148 -9.54 -14.72 -5.53
CA GLY A 148 -9.87 -15.97 -4.87
C GLY A 148 -8.87 -17.12 -5.06
N LYS A 149 -7.78 -16.92 -5.80
CA LYS A 149 -6.71 -17.91 -5.96
C LYS A 149 -5.56 -17.60 -5.02
N ALA A 150 -5.09 -18.60 -4.26
CA ALA A 150 -3.96 -18.44 -3.34
C ALA A 150 -2.71 -17.93 -4.07
N ILE A 151 -2.03 -16.97 -3.46
CA ILE A 151 -0.81 -16.36 -3.99
C ILE A 151 0.40 -16.65 -3.10
N ARG A 152 1.58 -16.58 -3.71
CA ARG A 152 2.88 -16.73 -3.04
C ARG A 152 3.91 -15.81 -3.69
N PRO A 153 4.94 -15.35 -2.96
CA PRO A 153 6.04 -14.57 -3.52
C PRO A 153 6.86 -15.40 -4.50
N SER A 154 7.70 -14.71 -5.26
CA SER A 154 8.64 -15.31 -6.19
C SER A 154 9.58 -16.31 -5.50
N THR A 155 9.99 -17.36 -6.24
CA THR A 155 11.01 -18.32 -5.79
C THR A 155 12.42 -17.97 -6.26
N VAL A 156 12.61 -16.82 -6.90
CA VAL A 156 13.92 -16.30 -7.33
C VAL A 156 14.80 -16.06 -6.10
N THR A 157 16.08 -16.45 -6.21
CA THR A 157 17.06 -16.41 -5.12
C THR A 157 18.27 -15.50 -5.38
N THR A 158 18.31 -14.81 -6.53
CA THR A 158 19.41 -13.90 -6.89
C THR A 158 18.89 -12.55 -7.33
N LEU A 159 19.63 -11.48 -7.03
CA LEU A 159 19.27 -10.13 -7.51
C LEU A 159 19.34 -10.02 -9.03
N GLU A 160 20.29 -10.68 -9.67
CA GLU A 160 20.46 -10.66 -11.15
C GLU A 160 19.21 -11.14 -11.90
N GLU A 161 18.42 -12.03 -11.31
CA GLU A 161 17.18 -12.53 -11.88
C GLU A 161 15.95 -11.75 -11.43
N SER A 162 16.14 -10.78 -10.54
CA SER A 162 15.04 -10.08 -9.86
C SER A 162 14.50 -8.89 -10.64
N MET A 163 13.20 -8.66 -10.52
CA MET A 163 12.53 -7.42 -10.88
C MET A 163 12.11 -6.70 -9.60
N ILE A 164 12.60 -5.48 -9.42
CA ILE A 164 12.39 -4.68 -8.22
C ILE A 164 11.48 -3.49 -8.53
N GLY A 165 10.38 -3.37 -7.77
CA GLY A 165 9.53 -2.19 -7.73
C GLY A 165 10.14 -1.09 -6.87
N THR A 166 9.90 0.17 -7.21
CA THR A 166 10.30 1.33 -6.42
C THR A 166 9.50 2.55 -6.84
N GLY A 167 9.57 3.62 -6.05
CA GLY A 167 8.92 4.87 -6.35
C GLY A 167 9.52 6.04 -5.58
N PHE A 168 8.89 7.20 -5.72
CA PHE A 168 9.22 8.40 -4.94
C PHE A 168 7.97 9.25 -4.73
N GLY A 169 7.80 9.71 -3.49
CA GLY A 169 6.71 10.61 -3.14
C GLY A 169 6.98 12.07 -3.52
N ALA A 170 6.00 12.93 -3.27
CA ALA A 170 6.02 14.36 -3.61
C ALA A 170 6.97 15.23 -2.76
N ARG A 171 7.59 14.68 -1.73
CA ARG A 171 8.34 15.45 -0.72
C ARG A 171 9.69 15.94 -1.19
N PRO A 172 10.19 17.08 -0.64
CA PRO A 172 11.53 17.56 -0.92
C PRO A 172 12.59 16.49 -0.62
N GLY A 173 13.54 16.31 -1.56
CA GLY A 173 14.60 15.31 -1.46
C GLY A 173 14.25 13.89 -1.92
N ALA A 174 12.97 13.56 -2.09
CA ALA A 174 12.54 12.22 -2.52
C ALA A 174 13.14 11.83 -3.89
N VAL A 175 13.16 12.76 -4.84
CA VAL A 175 13.73 12.52 -6.18
C VAL A 175 15.22 12.23 -6.12
N ALA A 176 16.00 12.99 -5.33
CA ALA A 176 17.45 12.77 -5.21
C ALA A 176 17.73 11.39 -4.62
N HIS A 177 16.96 11.00 -3.61
CA HIS A 177 17.06 9.69 -2.97
C HIS A 177 16.67 8.56 -3.92
N PHE A 178 15.58 8.73 -4.66
CA PHE A 178 15.16 7.78 -5.70
C PHE A 178 16.24 7.56 -6.77
N VAL A 179 16.88 8.64 -7.26
CA VAL A 179 17.97 8.55 -8.25
C VAL A 179 19.16 7.76 -7.68
N GLU A 180 19.52 8.01 -6.42
CA GLU A 180 20.56 7.26 -5.73
C GLU A 180 20.20 5.76 -5.64
N GLN A 181 18.99 5.43 -5.23
CA GLN A 181 18.52 4.04 -5.14
C GLN A 181 18.51 3.34 -6.49
N ILE A 182 18.04 4.01 -7.55
CA ILE A 182 18.11 3.48 -8.92
C ILE A 182 19.56 3.19 -9.31
N GLY A 183 20.49 4.08 -9.00
CA GLY A 183 21.93 3.90 -9.27
C GLY A 183 22.52 2.66 -8.57
N ARG A 184 22.03 2.32 -7.39
CA ARG A 184 22.45 1.13 -6.64
C ARG A 184 21.78 -0.16 -7.16
N LEU A 185 20.48 -0.09 -7.45
CA LEU A 185 19.67 -1.25 -7.86
C LEU A 185 19.93 -1.68 -9.30
N ALA A 186 19.89 -0.73 -10.24
CA ALA A 186 19.89 -1.05 -11.68
C ALA A 186 21.08 -1.89 -12.17
N PRO A 187 22.31 -1.71 -11.66
CA PRO A 187 23.46 -2.57 -12.07
C PRO A 187 23.40 -4.00 -11.51
N ARG A 188 22.53 -4.26 -10.53
CA ARG A 188 22.54 -5.51 -9.76
C ARG A 188 21.32 -6.40 -10.04
N VAL A 189 20.27 -5.85 -10.64
CA VAL A 189 18.98 -6.53 -10.84
C VAL A 189 18.64 -6.64 -12.33
N ARG A 190 17.78 -7.57 -12.68
CA ARG A 190 17.31 -7.74 -14.08
C ARG A 190 16.56 -6.50 -14.56
N LYS A 191 15.67 -5.94 -13.74
CA LYS A 191 14.90 -4.73 -14.05
C LYS A 191 14.47 -4.00 -12.77
N VAL A 192 14.42 -2.66 -12.88
CA VAL A 192 13.74 -1.79 -11.94
C VAL A 192 12.45 -1.26 -12.57
N ARG A 193 11.41 -1.08 -11.79
CA ARG A 193 10.12 -0.50 -12.18
C ARG A 193 9.72 0.57 -11.19
N ALA A 194 9.30 1.72 -11.69
CA ALA A 194 8.64 2.77 -10.92
C ALA A 194 7.23 2.92 -11.51
N MET A 195 6.25 2.31 -10.88
CA MET A 195 4.90 2.20 -11.43
C MET A 195 3.95 3.24 -10.88
N GLY A 196 4.19 3.74 -9.67
CA GLY A 196 3.47 4.88 -9.08
C GLY A 196 2.20 4.52 -8.30
N SER A 197 2.14 3.31 -7.75
CA SER A 197 1.13 2.86 -6.79
C SER A 197 1.81 1.88 -5.83
N ALA A 198 2.12 2.33 -4.63
CA ALA A 198 2.92 1.57 -3.68
C ALA A 198 2.17 0.33 -3.15
N ALA A 199 0.89 0.46 -2.82
CA ALA A 199 0.08 -0.67 -2.36
C ALA A 199 -0.03 -1.75 -3.44
N TYR A 200 -0.18 -1.35 -4.71
CA TYR A 200 -0.27 -2.32 -5.80
C TYR A 200 1.09 -2.96 -6.12
N ASP A 201 2.20 -2.20 -6.06
CA ASP A 201 3.55 -2.73 -6.21
C ASP A 201 3.88 -3.77 -5.12
N LEU A 202 3.52 -3.50 -3.87
CA LEU A 202 3.65 -4.43 -2.75
C LEU A 202 2.82 -5.72 -2.97
N CYS A 203 1.59 -5.59 -3.50
CA CYS A 203 0.77 -6.74 -3.88
C CYS A 203 1.41 -7.55 -5.03
N ASN A 204 2.10 -6.89 -5.96
CA ASN A 204 2.87 -7.57 -7.00
C ASN A 204 4.07 -8.37 -6.45
N VAL A 205 4.65 -7.94 -5.31
CA VAL A 205 5.62 -8.77 -4.57
C VAL A 205 4.91 -9.98 -3.95
N ALA A 206 3.76 -9.79 -3.31
CA ALA A 206 3.02 -10.86 -2.65
C ALA A 206 2.60 -11.99 -3.61
N CYS A 207 2.30 -11.66 -4.88
CA CYS A 207 1.93 -12.64 -5.90
C CYS A 207 3.09 -13.10 -6.82
N GLY A 208 4.33 -12.66 -6.54
CA GLY A 208 5.54 -13.11 -7.23
C GLY A 208 5.81 -12.46 -8.59
N ARG A 209 5.08 -11.42 -8.98
CA ARG A 209 5.36 -10.63 -10.20
C ARG A 209 6.58 -9.75 -10.03
N PHE A 210 6.70 -9.06 -8.89
CA PHE A 210 7.94 -8.44 -8.45
C PHE A 210 8.66 -9.38 -7.49
N THR A 211 9.99 -9.37 -7.55
CA THR A 211 10.80 -10.14 -6.62
C THR A 211 11.04 -9.37 -5.33
N GLY A 212 11.02 -8.04 -5.41
CA GLY A 212 11.11 -7.14 -4.28
C GLY A 212 10.59 -5.73 -4.61
N PHE A 213 10.48 -4.93 -3.58
CA PHE A 213 10.06 -3.53 -3.63
C PHE A 213 10.83 -2.74 -2.56
N TYR A 214 11.25 -1.52 -2.87
CA TYR A 214 11.82 -0.61 -1.90
C TYR A 214 11.43 0.82 -2.20
N GLU A 215 10.86 1.49 -1.21
CA GLU A 215 10.54 2.91 -1.28
C GLU A 215 10.65 3.54 0.10
N GLN A 216 11.05 4.81 0.15
CA GLN A 216 11.15 5.57 1.37
C GLN A 216 10.05 6.60 1.50
N ARG A 217 9.74 6.94 2.76
CA ARG A 217 8.83 8.02 3.13
C ARG A 217 7.38 7.79 2.66
N LEU A 218 6.99 6.52 2.54
CA LEU A 218 5.60 6.12 2.37
C LEU A 218 4.76 6.49 3.60
N ARG A 219 3.46 6.50 3.43
CA ARG A 219 2.50 6.66 4.51
C ARG A 219 1.98 5.31 4.99
N SER A 220 1.36 5.29 6.17
CA SER A 220 0.77 4.05 6.70
C SER A 220 -0.32 3.49 5.78
N TRP A 221 -1.09 4.33 5.12
CA TRP A 221 -2.15 3.89 4.20
C TRP A 221 -1.61 3.27 2.91
N ASP A 222 -0.42 3.66 2.43
CA ASP A 222 0.24 3.04 1.27
C ASP A 222 0.65 1.58 1.54
N ILE A 223 0.87 1.24 2.82
CA ILE A 223 1.47 -0.06 3.20
C ILE A 223 0.54 -0.98 3.97
N ALA A 224 -0.44 -0.45 4.72
CA ALA A 224 -1.18 -1.23 5.72
C ALA A 224 -1.90 -2.45 5.14
N ALA A 225 -2.65 -2.31 4.05
CA ALA A 225 -3.35 -3.46 3.46
C ALA A 225 -2.38 -4.46 2.83
N ALA A 226 -1.40 -3.95 2.09
CA ALA A 226 -0.38 -4.77 1.47
C ALA A 226 0.49 -5.51 2.49
N ALA A 227 0.71 -4.95 3.69
CA ALA A 227 1.44 -5.61 4.77
C ALA A 227 0.75 -6.89 5.24
N VAL A 228 -0.58 -6.87 5.39
CA VAL A 228 -1.35 -8.09 5.70
C VAL A 228 -1.22 -9.10 4.57
N ILE A 229 -1.36 -8.65 3.32
CA ILE A 229 -1.30 -9.50 2.13
C ILE A 229 0.07 -10.15 1.97
N LEU A 230 1.16 -9.38 2.12
CA LEU A 230 2.55 -9.88 2.04
C LEU A 230 2.82 -10.93 3.12
N ARG A 231 2.45 -10.63 4.36
CA ARG A 231 2.62 -11.56 5.48
C ARG A 231 1.91 -12.87 5.23
N GLU A 232 0.65 -12.82 4.84
CA GLU A 232 -0.18 -14.00 4.60
C GLU A 232 0.22 -14.77 3.33
N ALA A 233 0.85 -14.12 2.35
CA ALA A 233 1.44 -14.76 1.18
C ALA A 233 2.79 -15.43 1.49
N GLY A 234 3.47 -15.05 2.60
CA GLY A 234 4.79 -15.56 2.98
C GLY A 234 5.97 -14.77 2.39
N ALA A 235 5.75 -13.52 1.97
CA ALA A 235 6.81 -12.57 1.65
C ALA A 235 7.42 -11.98 2.92
N VAL A 236 8.65 -11.47 2.82
CA VAL A 236 9.29 -10.72 3.90
C VAL A 236 8.96 -9.24 3.73
N LEU A 237 8.50 -8.62 4.80
CA LEU A 237 8.23 -7.19 4.85
C LEU A 237 8.97 -6.58 6.04
N ASP A 238 9.76 -5.56 5.76
CA ASP A 238 10.49 -4.75 6.73
C ASP A 238 10.13 -3.28 6.46
N ALA A 239 9.24 -2.75 7.26
CA ALA A 239 8.82 -1.37 7.20
C ALA A 239 9.08 -0.69 8.53
N ILE A 240 9.82 0.42 8.48
CA ILE A 240 10.26 1.18 9.64
C ILE A 240 9.72 2.59 9.54
N GLU A 241 8.92 2.98 10.52
CA GLU A 241 8.46 4.36 10.68
C GLU A 241 9.61 5.20 11.25
N THR A 242 10.11 6.13 10.45
CA THR A 242 11.31 6.95 10.75
C THR A 242 10.97 8.29 11.36
N SER A 243 9.79 8.80 11.06
CA SER A 243 9.20 10.02 11.61
C SER A 243 7.69 9.87 11.59
N GLU A 244 6.97 10.81 12.20
CA GLU A 244 5.50 10.76 12.22
C GLU A 244 4.93 10.58 10.81
N ALA A 245 4.23 9.46 10.63
CA ALA A 245 3.61 9.04 9.39
C ALA A 245 4.55 8.87 8.17
N GLU A 246 5.85 8.63 8.37
CA GLU A 246 6.81 8.33 7.30
C GLU A 246 7.47 6.97 7.48
N TRP A 247 7.37 6.13 6.47
CA TRP A 247 7.84 4.75 6.48
C TRP A 247 8.88 4.47 5.39
N ASN A 248 10.00 3.85 5.78
CA ASN A 248 10.92 3.22 4.83
C ASN A 248 10.51 1.76 4.70
N THR A 249 10.12 1.36 3.51
CA THR A 249 9.48 0.06 3.25
C THR A 249 10.30 -0.78 2.29
N LEU A 250 10.63 -1.99 2.73
CA LEU A 250 11.29 -3.03 1.95
C LEU A 250 10.43 -4.29 2.00
N ALA A 251 9.97 -4.76 0.85
CA ALA A 251 9.31 -6.05 0.71
C ALA A 251 10.08 -6.92 -0.29
N ALA A 252 10.19 -8.21 -0.01
CA ALA A 252 10.90 -9.12 -0.92
C ALA A 252 10.45 -10.57 -0.80
N ALA A 253 10.67 -11.32 -1.85
CA ALA A 253 10.71 -12.78 -1.77
C ALA A 253 11.79 -13.21 -0.79
N PRO A 254 11.55 -14.27 0.02
CA PRO A 254 12.52 -14.70 1.04
C PRO A 254 13.93 -14.96 0.51
N GLY A 255 14.04 -15.44 -0.74
CA GLY A 255 15.31 -15.80 -1.34
C GLY A 255 16.28 -14.66 -1.64
N ILE A 256 15.77 -13.41 -1.73
CA ILE A 256 16.61 -12.24 -2.04
C ILE A 256 16.60 -11.17 -0.93
N TYR A 257 15.81 -11.37 0.12
CA TYR A 257 15.56 -10.32 1.11
C TYR A 257 16.86 -9.77 1.73
N GLU A 258 17.74 -10.63 2.22
CA GLU A 258 18.99 -10.23 2.88
C GLU A 258 19.90 -9.41 1.95
N GLU A 259 20.10 -9.89 0.72
CA GLU A 259 20.94 -9.21 -0.26
C GLU A 259 20.33 -7.86 -0.70
N LEU A 260 19.02 -7.82 -0.90
CA LEU A 260 18.32 -6.58 -1.25
C LEU A 260 18.37 -5.57 -0.10
N ARG A 261 18.13 -6.01 1.15
CA ARG A 261 18.23 -5.18 2.33
C ARG A 261 19.61 -4.53 2.45
N ASP A 262 20.67 -5.34 2.30
CA ASP A 262 22.03 -4.85 2.41
C ASP A 262 22.37 -3.87 1.28
N LEU A 263 21.79 -4.04 0.09
CA LEU A 263 21.99 -3.14 -1.04
C LEU A 263 21.35 -1.77 -0.84
N VAL A 264 20.09 -1.74 -0.32
CA VAL A 264 19.32 -0.48 -0.19
C VAL A 264 19.61 0.28 1.08
N ARG A 265 20.16 -0.37 2.12
CA ARG A 265 20.49 0.24 3.42
C ARG A 265 21.95 0.66 3.56
N ARG A 266 22.80 0.42 2.58
CA ARG A 266 24.19 0.92 2.62
C ARG A 266 24.17 2.45 2.62
N PRO A 267 24.97 3.08 3.53
CA PRO A 267 25.09 4.52 3.61
C PRO A 267 25.70 5.11 2.33
#